data_d9433fa06e2e0c4f22abda202dbfbdaa
#
_entry.id   d9433fa06e2e0c4f22abda202dbfbdaa
#
_cell.length_a   1.000
_cell.length_b   1.000
_cell.length_c   1.000
_cell.angle_alpha   90.00
_cell.angle_beta   90.00
_cell.angle_gamma   90.00
#
_symmetry.space_group_name_H-M   'P 1'
#
loop_
_entity.id
_entity.type
_entity.pdbx_description
1 polymer ?
#
loop_
_entity_poly.entity_id
_entity_poly.type
_entity_poly.pdbx_seq_one_letter_code
_entity_poly.pdbx_strand_id
1 'polypeptide(L)'
;MKKTWLFLTALLFSSVAFSAIDALNFTSPQQESDYHQLTQSLRCPQCQNNNIADSNATIAMDMRGKVFELLQEGKSKNDVVDYMVARYGNFVTYDPPMTASTLVLWIAPLLLVLLGVVFLLRRKPKAQSAVKSQDVLTDEDNARLAELLNKDK
;
A
#
# COMPACT_ATOMS: atom_id res chain seq x y z
N MET A 1 -10.94 30.89 46.58
CA MET A 1 -11.10 31.46 45.24
C MET A 1 -9.81 32.05 44.65
N LYS A 2 -8.96 32.78 45.39
CA LYS A 2 -7.71 33.32 44.85
C LYS A 2 -6.65 32.29 44.45
N LYS A 3 -6.59 31.13 45.16
CA LYS A 3 -5.63 30.05 44.89
C LYS A 3 -5.96 29.25 43.65
N THR A 4 -7.24 29.11 43.29
CA THR A 4 -7.70 28.41 42.09
C THR A 4 -7.42 29.23 40.83
N TRP A 5 -7.44 30.54 40.94
CA TRP A 5 -7.13 31.43 39.81
C TRP A 5 -5.65 31.42 39.46
N LEU A 6 -4.78 31.33 40.45
CA LEU A 6 -3.33 31.16 40.26
C LEU A 6 -2.97 29.83 39.57
N PHE A 7 -3.68 28.75 39.90
CA PHE A 7 -3.48 27.47 39.23
C PHE A 7 -3.95 27.51 37.77
N LEU A 8 -5.05 28.20 37.48
CA LEU A 8 -5.58 28.32 36.13
C LEU A 8 -4.68 29.16 35.22
N THR A 9 -4.08 30.24 35.75
CA THR A 9 -3.12 31.06 34.99
C THR A 9 -1.79 30.32 34.77
N ALA A 10 -1.32 29.51 35.71
CA ALA A 10 -0.11 28.70 35.54
C ALA A 10 -0.29 27.61 34.45
N LEU A 11 -1.50 27.06 34.32
CA LEU A 11 -1.81 26.05 33.30
C LEU A 11 -1.82 26.65 31.87
N LEU A 12 -2.22 27.92 31.73
CA LEU A 12 -2.26 28.61 30.42
C LEU A 12 -0.87 29.04 29.91
N PHE A 13 0.11 29.16 30.79
CA PHE A 13 1.48 29.52 30.40
C PHE A 13 2.36 28.32 30.03
N SER A 14 1.88 27.08 30.19
CA SER A 14 2.67 25.87 29.98
C SER A 14 2.78 25.39 28.54
N SER A 15 2.22 26.10 27.54
CA SER A 15 2.07 25.60 26.16
C SER A 15 3.06 26.18 25.16
N VAL A 16 4.13 26.85 25.56
CA VAL A 16 5.15 27.27 24.62
C VAL A 16 6.17 26.14 24.43
N ALA A 17 5.76 25.09 23.73
CA ALA A 17 6.71 24.14 23.18
C ALA A 17 7.44 24.84 22.02
N PHE A 18 8.65 25.32 22.28
CA PHE A 18 9.59 25.67 21.22
C PHE A 18 9.91 24.39 20.44
N SER A 19 9.23 24.17 19.31
CA SER A 19 9.71 23.24 18.30
C SER A 19 11.04 23.82 17.79
N ALA A 20 12.14 23.15 18.08
CA ALA A 20 13.43 23.46 17.45
C ALA A 20 13.28 23.15 15.94
N ILE A 21 12.98 24.17 15.17
CA ILE A 21 13.06 24.10 13.71
C ILE A 21 14.55 24.20 13.42
N ASP A 22 15.17 23.13 12.95
CA ASP A 22 16.50 23.18 12.35
C ASP A 22 16.40 24.14 11.16
N ALA A 23 16.85 25.38 11.35
CA ALA A 23 16.85 26.39 10.31
C ALA A 23 17.95 26.04 9.31
N LEU A 24 17.58 25.28 8.27
CA LEU A 24 18.45 24.98 7.15
C LEU A 24 18.68 26.27 6.34
N ASN A 25 19.94 26.64 6.11
CA ASN A 25 20.30 27.80 5.32
C ASN A 25 20.42 27.41 3.84
N PHE A 26 19.38 27.68 3.06
CA PHE A 26 19.38 27.47 1.61
C PHE A 26 20.04 28.62 0.87
N THR A 27 20.75 28.31 -0.20
CA THR A 27 21.44 29.33 -1.03
C THR A 27 20.45 30.08 -1.93
N SER A 28 19.30 29.44 -2.25
CA SER A 28 18.27 30.04 -3.10
C SER A 28 16.88 29.48 -2.76
N PRO A 29 15.81 30.22 -3.07
CA PRO A 29 14.43 29.73 -2.91
C PRO A 29 14.15 28.47 -3.76
N GLN A 30 14.84 28.30 -4.88
CA GLN A 30 14.72 27.11 -5.72
C GLN A 30 15.27 25.88 -5.00
N GLN A 31 16.43 26.01 -4.35
CA GLN A 31 17.05 24.92 -3.59
C GLN A 31 16.17 24.46 -2.42
N GLU A 32 15.52 25.41 -1.74
CA GLU A 32 14.55 25.13 -0.68
C GLU A 32 13.34 24.36 -1.22
N SER A 33 12.78 24.82 -2.36
CA SER A 33 11.67 24.13 -3.02
C SER A 33 12.06 22.70 -3.43
N ASP A 34 13.26 22.52 -4.00
CA ASP A 34 13.76 21.22 -4.41
C ASP A 34 14.00 20.28 -3.22
N TYR A 35 14.49 20.81 -2.10
CA TYR A 35 14.64 20.09 -0.84
C TYR A 35 13.28 19.58 -0.32
N HIS A 36 12.27 20.44 -0.28
CA HIS A 36 10.93 20.05 0.18
C HIS A 36 10.30 19.01 -0.74
N GLN A 37 10.43 19.16 -2.05
CA GLN A 37 9.94 18.18 -3.00
C GLN A 37 10.63 16.81 -2.83
N LEU A 38 11.96 16.81 -2.73
CA LEU A 38 12.73 15.58 -2.55
C LEU A 38 12.38 14.87 -1.24
N THR A 39 12.32 15.60 -0.13
CA THR A 39 12.02 15.00 1.18
C THR A 39 10.60 14.42 1.26
N GLN A 40 9.64 14.99 0.53
CA GLN A 40 8.28 14.46 0.41
C GLN A 40 8.20 13.28 -0.56
N SER A 41 9.04 13.24 -1.59
CA SER A 41 9.03 12.17 -2.61
C SER A 41 9.88 10.95 -2.24
N LEU A 42 10.77 11.07 -1.27
CA LEU A 42 11.63 9.98 -0.81
C LEU A 42 11.00 9.27 0.39
N ARG A 43 10.99 7.95 0.35
CA ARG A 43 10.49 7.09 1.43
C ARG A 43 11.56 6.80 2.46
N CYS A 44 11.15 6.73 3.69
CA CYS A 44 11.97 6.22 4.77
C CYS A 44 11.92 4.68 4.79
N PRO A 45 13.02 3.97 4.57
CA PRO A 45 13.01 2.51 4.47
C PRO A 45 12.64 1.79 5.77
N GLN A 46 12.68 2.47 6.92
CA GLN A 46 12.36 1.90 8.25
C GLN A 46 11.10 2.50 8.89
N CYS A 47 10.37 3.37 8.20
CA CYS A 47 9.30 4.19 8.76
C CYS A 47 7.89 3.82 8.27
N GLN A 48 7.53 2.55 8.17
CA GLN A 48 6.18 2.12 7.78
C GLN A 48 5.64 2.84 6.52
N ASN A 49 6.49 3.06 5.53
CA ASN A 49 6.13 3.65 4.24
C ASN A 49 5.91 5.19 4.22
N ASN A 50 6.21 5.90 5.30
CA ASN A 50 6.15 7.36 5.33
C ASN A 50 7.31 7.97 4.54
N ASN A 51 7.12 9.21 4.07
CA ASN A 51 8.19 10.00 3.48
C ASN A 51 9.21 10.43 4.54
N ILE A 52 10.39 10.89 4.09
CA ILE A 52 11.43 11.32 5.02
C ILE A 52 11.15 12.70 5.64
N ALA A 53 10.24 13.51 5.06
CA ALA A 53 9.87 14.81 5.64
C ALA A 53 9.07 14.63 6.93
N ASP A 54 8.14 13.68 6.96
CA ASP A 54 7.18 13.49 8.04
C ASP A 54 7.65 12.47 9.11
N SER A 55 8.85 11.89 8.92
CA SER A 55 9.38 10.90 9.83
C SER A 55 10.44 11.48 10.77
N ASN A 56 10.30 11.18 12.07
CA ASN A 56 11.29 11.53 13.10
C ASN A 56 12.28 10.38 13.41
N ALA A 57 12.28 9.31 12.62
CA ALA A 57 13.26 8.25 12.77
C ALA A 57 14.67 8.76 12.44
N THR A 58 15.67 8.27 13.14
CA THR A 58 17.07 8.68 12.96
C THR A 58 17.51 8.59 11.50
N ILE A 59 17.13 7.49 10.82
CA ILE A 59 17.46 7.31 9.41
C ILE A 59 16.79 8.36 8.50
N ALA A 60 15.58 8.79 8.81
CA ALA A 60 14.91 9.84 8.03
C ALA A 60 15.60 11.19 8.22
N MET A 61 16.08 11.48 9.44
CA MET A 61 16.88 12.68 9.73
C MET A 61 18.20 12.67 8.97
N ASP A 62 18.91 11.54 8.99
CA ASP A 62 20.16 11.37 8.24
C ASP A 62 19.95 11.52 6.72
N MET A 63 18.87 10.96 6.19
CA MET A 63 18.51 11.09 4.78
C MET A 63 18.20 12.54 4.42
N ARG A 64 17.45 13.27 5.24
CA ARG A 64 17.19 14.70 5.03
C ARG A 64 18.49 15.53 5.05
N GLY A 65 19.37 15.24 6.00
CA GLY A 65 20.69 15.88 6.06
C GLY A 65 21.50 15.63 4.79
N LYS A 66 21.46 14.41 4.26
CA LYS A 66 22.18 14.05 3.02
C LYS A 66 21.56 14.71 1.79
N VAL A 67 20.23 14.80 1.70
CA VAL A 67 19.55 15.57 0.63
C VAL A 67 20.01 17.03 0.65
N PHE A 68 20.03 17.64 1.81
CA PHE A 68 20.48 19.02 1.96
C PHE A 68 21.96 19.20 1.52
N GLU A 69 22.84 18.32 1.97
CA GLU A 69 24.26 18.35 1.61
C GLU A 69 24.47 18.24 0.09
N LEU A 70 23.81 17.29 -0.57
CA LEU A 70 23.92 17.11 -2.01
C LEU A 70 23.38 18.31 -2.79
N LEU A 71 22.31 18.94 -2.33
CA LEU A 71 21.79 20.18 -2.92
C LEU A 71 22.75 21.34 -2.72
N GLN A 72 23.45 21.43 -1.59
CA GLN A 72 24.49 22.44 -1.35
C GLN A 72 25.73 22.22 -2.27
N GLU A 73 26.03 20.97 -2.62
CA GLU A 73 27.04 20.63 -3.61
C GLU A 73 26.62 20.97 -5.07
N GLY A 74 25.40 21.48 -5.26
CA GLY A 74 24.86 21.82 -6.58
C GLY A 74 24.38 20.63 -7.41
N LYS A 75 24.10 19.49 -6.78
CA LYS A 75 23.52 18.33 -7.44
C LYS A 75 22.09 18.60 -7.88
N SER A 76 21.70 18.08 -9.04
CA SER A 76 20.32 18.12 -9.49
C SER A 76 19.42 17.20 -8.67
N LYS A 77 18.09 17.39 -8.73
CA LYS A 77 17.13 16.48 -8.10
C LYS A 77 17.31 15.03 -8.52
N ASN A 78 17.57 14.80 -9.80
CA ASN A 78 17.76 13.45 -10.31
C ASN A 78 19.02 12.81 -9.73
N ASP A 79 20.13 13.54 -9.63
CA ASP A 79 21.37 13.04 -9.04
C ASP A 79 21.17 12.67 -7.56
N VAL A 80 20.35 13.46 -6.83
CA VAL A 80 20.01 13.17 -5.43
C VAL A 80 19.18 11.89 -5.33
N VAL A 81 18.17 11.73 -6.18
CA VAL A 81 17.35 10.51 -6.23
C VAL A 81 18.22 9.30 -6.58
N ASP A 82 19.06 9.39 -7.59
CA ASP A 82 19.96 8.31 -8.01
C ASP A 82 20.92 7.91 -6.88
N TYR A 83 21.46 8.88 -6.16
CA TYR A 83 22.28 8.62 -4.98
C TYR A 83 21.49 7.86 -3.90
N MET A 84 20.25 8.28 -3.62
CA MET A 84 19.40 7.65 -2.62
C MET A 84 19.01 6.22 -3.03
N VAL A 85 18.69 6.01 -4.31
CA VAL A 85 18.41 4.69 -4.87
C VAL A 85 19.63 3.77 -4.79
N ALA A 86 20.81 4.28 -5.14
CA ALA A 86 22.05 3.51 -5.04
C ALA A 86 22.38 3.10 -3.59
N ARG A 87 22.04 3.93 -2.61
CA ARG A 87 22.37 3.71 -1.20
C ARG A 87 21.34 2.87 -0.45
N TYR A 88 20.05 3.09 -0.73
CA TYR A 88 18.92 2.53 0.03
C TYR A 88 18.04 1.59 -0.81
N GLY A 89 18.30 1.48 -2.10
CA GLY A 89 17.54 0.63 -3.02
C GLY A 89 16.32 1.33 -3.63
N ASN A 90 15.67 0.65 -4.58
CA ASN A 90 14.55 1.19 -5.35
C ASN A 90 13.31 1.52 -4.50
N PHE A 91 13.20 0.96 -3.29
CA PHE A 91 12.08 1.25 -2.39
C PHE A 91 12.08 2.66 -1.81
N VAL A 92 13.18 3.41 -1.99
CA VAL A 92 13.29 4.78 -1.52
C VAL A 92 12.43 5.76 -2.34
N THR A 93 11.98 5.34 -3.52
CA THR A 93 11.07 6.12 -4.38
C THR A 93 9.66 5.53 -4.38
N TYR A 94 8.63 6.39 -4.55
CA TYR A 94 7.25 5.93 -4.70
C TYR A 94 6.99 5.33 -6.08
N ASP A 95 7.72 5.79 -7.09
CA ASP A 95 7.65 5.28 -8.46
C ASP A 95 8.85 4.38 -8.75
N PRO A 96 8.74 3.06 -8.51
CA PRO A 96 9.82 2.15 -8.81
C PRO A 96 10.07 2.12 -10.33
N PRO A 97 11.33 2.05 -10.76
CA PRO A 97 11.65 2.00 -12.18
C PRO A 97 11.04 0.75 -12.82
N MET A 98 10.47 0.93 -14.03
CA MET A 98 9.93 -0.16 -14.84
C MET A 98 11.10 -1.03 -15.35
N THR A 99 11.45 -2.03 -14.59
CA THR A 99 12.49 -3.01 -14.96
C THR A 99 11.87 -4.23 -15.63
N ALA A 100 12.68 -5.03 -16.33
CA ALA A 100 12.21 -6.29 -16.93
C ALA A 100 11.56 -7.22 -15.89
N SER A 101 12.04 -7.20 -14.64
CA SER A 101 11.48 -7.99 -13.55
C SER A 101 10.08 -7.51 -13.13
N THR A 102 9.84 -6.19 -13.08
CA THR A 102 8.52 -5.64 -12.77
C THR A 102 7.54 -5.86 -13.91
N LEU A 103 8.01 -5.85 -15.17
CA LEU A 103 7.18 -6.12 -16.34
C LEU A 103 6.61 -7.55 -16.30
N VAL A 104 7.42 -8.53 -15.90
CA VAL A 104 6.97 -9.93 -15.73
C VAL A 104 5.85 -10.03 -14.71
N LEU A 105 5.92 -9.30 -13.59
CA LEU A 105 4.89 -9.28 -12.56
C LEU A 105 3.53 -8.79 -13.08
N TRP A 106 3.52 -7.88 -14.06
CA TRP A 106 2.29 -7.37 -14.67
C TRP A 106 1.76 -8.29 -15.79
N ILE A 107 2.66 -8.86 -16.59
CA ILE A 107 2.29 -9.71 -17.72
C ILE A 107 1.84 -11.10 -17.26
N ALA A 108 2.48 -11.68 -16.23
CA ALA A 108 2.19 -13.03 -15.77
C ALA A 108 0.70 -13.27 -15.42
N PRO A 109 0.03 -12.43 -14.61
CA PRO A 109 -1.39 -12.63 -14.30
C PRO A 109 -2.29 -12.49 -15.53
N LEU A 110 -1.98 -11.56 -16.45
CA LEU A 110 -2.74 -11.39 -17.68
C LEU A 110 -2.63 -12.64 -18.59
N LEU A 111 -1.43 -13.19 -18.72
CA LEU A 111 -1.17 -14.43 -19.45
C LEU A 111 -1.92 -15.62 -18.83
N LEU A 112 -1.91 -15.72 -17.49
CA LEU A 112 -2.62 -16.77 -16.76
C LEU A 112 -4.13 -16.70 -16.99
N VAL A 113 -4.73 -15.50 -16.93
CA VAL A 113 -6.15 -15.29 -17.23
C VAL A 113 -6.46 -15.66 -18.66
N LEU A 114 -5.64 -15.22 -19.62
CA LEU A 114 -5.83 -15.51 -21.03
C LEU A 114 -5.76 -17.02 -21.31
N LEU A 115 -4.76 -17.70 -20.75
CA LEU A 115 -4.64 -19.17 -20.85
C LEU A 115 -5.83 -19.88 -20.23
N GLY A 116 -6.31 -19.40 -19.06
CA GLY A 116 -7.50 -19.94 -18.40
C GLY A 116 -8.76 -19.81 -19.26
N VAL A 117 -8.97 -18.64 -19.86
CA VAL A 117 -10.09 -18.39 -20.77
C VAL A 117 -10.00 -19.28 -22.01
N VAL A 118 -8.83 -19.35 -22.66
CA VAL A 118 -8.61 -20.23 -23.82
C VAL A 118 -8.84 -21.70 -23.45
N PHE A 119 -8.37 -22.14 -22.28
CA PHE A 119 -8.61 -23.49 -21.81
C PHE A 119 -10.10 -23.77 -21.59
N LEU A 120 -10.84 -22.85 -20.99
CA LEU A 120 -12.30 -22.98 -20.78
C LEU A 120 -13.04 -23.02 -22.11
N LEU A 121 -12.70 -22.16 -23.07
CA LEU A 121 -13.32 -22.11 -24.39
C LEU A 121 -13.00 -23.38 -25.23
N ARG A 122 -11.80 -23.94 -25.09
CA ARG A 122 -11.39 -25.18 -25.74
C ARG A 122 -11.93 -26.43 -25.06
N ARG A 123 -12.32 -26.34 -23.79
CA ARG A 123 -13.02 -27.41 -23.09
C ARG A 123 -14.39 -27.51 -23.69
N LYS A 124 -14.56 -28.33 -24.74
CA LYS A 124 -15.88 -28.76 -25.20
C LYS A 124 -16.67 -29.18 -23.96
N PRO A 125 -17.86 -28.63 -23.71
CA PRO A 125 -18.68 -29.16 -22.63
C PRO A 125 -18.83 -30.63 -22.94
N LYS A 126 -18.15 -31.47 -22.16
CA LYS A 126 -18.55 -32.88 -22.07
C LYS A 126 -19.98 -32.73 -21.63
N ALA A 127 -20.91 -33.02 -22.58
CA ALA A 127 -22.31 -33.08 -22.23
C ALA A 127 -22.33 -33.82 -20.91
N GLN A 128 -22.58 -33.14 -19.81
CA GLN A 128 -23.05 -33.76 -18.60
C GLN A 128 -24.24 -34.52 -19.15
N SER A 129 -24.03 -35.82 -19.35
CA SER A 129 -25.15 -36.73 -19.36
C SER A 129 -25.95 -36.25 -18.19
N ALA A 130 -27.01 -35.51 -18.48
CA ALA A 130 -28.00 -35.21 -17.49
C ALA A 130 -28.14 -36.54 -16.78
N VAL A 131 -27.72 -36.60 -15.54
CA VAL A 131 -28.25 -37.54 -14.60
C VAL A 131 -29.72 -37.22 -14.69
N LYS A 132 -30.36 -37.87 -15.63
CA LYS A 132 -31.78 -38.05 -15.69
C LYS A 132 -32.05 -38.77 -14.38
N SER A 133 -32.19 -37.97 -13.34
CA SER A 133 -32.96 -38.35 -12.17
C SER A 133 -34.38 -38.51 -12.69
N GLN A 134 -34.57 -39.48 -13.53
CA GLN A 134 -35.79 -40.26 -13.47
C GLN A 134 -35.61 -41.03 -12.17
N ASP A 135 -35.94 -40.36 -11.05
CA ASP A 135 -36.71 -41.01 -10.03
C ASP A 135 -37.98 -41.48 -10.73
N VAL A 136 -37.83 -42.56 -11.45
CA VAL A 136 -38.93 -43.45 -11.71
C VAL A 136 -39.17 -44.02 -10.29
N LEU A 137 -40.09 -43.34 -9.56
CA LEU A 137 -40.70 -43.92 -8.37
C LEU A 137 -41.05 -45.36 -8.75
N THR A 138 -40.31 -46.29 -8.20
CA THR A 138 -40.52 -47.70 -8.43
C THR A 138 -41.94 -47.98 -7.94
N ASP A 139 -42.66 -48.90 -8.57
CA ASP A 139 -44.02 -49.27 -8.13
C ASP A 139 -44.09 -49.56 -6.62
N GLU A 140 -43.00 -50.01 -6.04
CA GLU A 140 -42.81 -50.20 -4.62
C GLU A 140 -42.78 -48.89 -3.81
N ASP A 141 -42.21 -47.83 -4.34
CA ASP A 141 -42.20 -46.48 -3.70
C ASP A 141 -43.59 -45.85 -3.75
N ASN A 142 -44.33 -46.04 -4.84
CA ASN A 142 -45.71 -45.59 -4.97
C ASN A 142 -46.65 -46.35 -4.00
N ALA A 143 -46.42 -47.65 -3.79
CA ALA A 143 -47.17 -48.44 -2.82
C ALA A 143 -46.90 -47.95 -1.38
N ARG A 144 -45.66 -47.68 -1.03
CA ARG A 144 -45.29 -47.12 0.29
C ARG A 144 -45.90 -45.74 0.51
N LEU A 145 -45.91 -44.89 -0.51
CA LEU A 145 -46.52 -43.56 -0.46
C LEU A 145 -48.02 -43.66 -0.20
N ALA A 146 -48.72 -44.59 -0.89
CA ALA A 146 -50.13 -44.81 -0.69
C ALA A 146 -50.46 -45.34 0.71
N GLU A 147 -49.61 -46.21 1.27
CA GLU A 147 -49.75 -46.75 2.63
C GLU A 147 -49.57 -45.61 3.68
N LEU A 148 -48.59 -44.76 3.51
CA LEU A 148 -48.34 -43.61 4.43
C LEU A 148 -49.50 -42.60 4.40
N LEU A 149 -50.04 -42.30 3.23
CA LEU A 149 -51.18 -41.39 3.09
C LEU A 149 -52.49 -41.94 3.68
N ASN A 150 -52.60 -43.29 3.75
CA ASN A 150 -53.81 -43.90 4.32
C ASN A 150 -53.74 -44.08 5.85
N LYS A 151 -52.54 -43.98 6.44
CA LYS A 151 -52.29 -44.08 7.89
C LYS A 151 -52.57 -42.79 8.64
N ASP A 152 -52.59 -41.64 7.94
CA ASP A 152 -52.83 -40.30 8.50
C ASP A 152 -54.32 -39.84 8.37
N LYS A 153 -55.21 -40.74 8.01
CA LYS A 153 -56.63 -40.50 7.90
C LYS A 153 -57.41 -41.25 9.00
#